data_e39b3f0623caf20d9f7b69b1918c478b
#
_entry.id   e39b3f0623caf20d9f7b69b1918c478b
#
_cell.length_a   1.000
_cell.length_b   1.000
_cell.length_c   1.000
_cell.angle_alpha   90.00
_cell.angle_beta   90.00
_cell.angle_gamma   90.00
#
_symmetry.space_group_name_H-M   'P 1'
#
loop_
_entity.id
_entity.type
_entity.pdbx_description
1 polymer ?
#
loop_
_entity_poly.entity_id
_entity_poly.type
_entity_poly.pdbx_seq_one_letter_code
_entity_poly.pdbx_strand_id
1 'polypeptide(L)'
;MGKREVLARFVAGAAIWIVVIAIVGERIGGIPGKLEVAAGTLVLIAVAWGTFYQNAPLFGRVVGVGSTDRRVAALTFDDGPSGEYTPAVLDALRAEGVHATFFVLGRQAREHPDIVRRIAEEGHELASHGDDHSILALAGPTQVATQIRAAEAAITAACPDGMTRLMRTPHGFRSPFVGRVASELGYRLVGWRGSIFDTSRPGVDVIVRRCTNVLRPGAILLLHDADGSGAGDDRSQTVAAVPGIVAAAREKDIELVTVSQLAADLRPQPRTLLKAIVIGVALIAVVAVLSQRFSFGVVANIFTQADFELVLLALVANLGSVAAKSLTWKAALEAMPEAEGEQPFRVSLRDVVPPIFIGFLLNTVLFARLGEVARVSVLRRKLAAQGRDVATSAVVGTVVTEQLLSGATLVLVLAGVVALVPVPAQLTKLLAVLSGVVILVGLFAAGIEVWTRLRRRSVPLPKEEDDDYVERWWHLLGISVTASLDSLNRGQAIFRHPRLAAWGVVTAAASWVAQIAGIYWALDAYGIHDGIGAAGVVFLASTVVGLFPIVPGNLGVFQVGIVTVLVGLYNVSSNTAITFSLALQLIEAILGVGIGFVFLSMEGLSLGELRSEAVGEAEAA
;
A
#
# COMPACT_ATOMS: atom_id res chain seq x y z
N MET A 1 -7.97 12.70 -17.82
CA MET A 1 -8.32 11.34 -17.35
C MET A 1 -7.46 11.03 -16.13
N GLY A 2 -8.05 10.84 -14.95
CA GLY A 2 -7.30 10.73 -13.70
C GLY A 2 -6.61 9.35 -13.52
N LYS A 3 -5.57 9.29 -12.66
CA LYS A 3 -4.88 8.03 -12.28
C LYS A 3 -5.84 6.88 -11.92
N ARG A 4 -7.01 7.20 -11.34
CA ARG A 4 -8.08 6.24 -10.99
C ARG A 4 -8.70 5.56 -12.20
N GLU A 5 -8.90 6.29 -13.29
CA GLU A 5 -9.52 5.76 -14.51
C GLU A 5 -8.56 4.83 -15.27
N VAL A 6 -7.25 5.12 -15.22
CA VAL A 6 -6.21 4.23 -15.79
C VAL A 6 -6.12 2.93 -15.03
N LEU A 7 -6.08 3.01 -13.71
CA LEU A 7 -6.03 1.82 -12.87
C LEU A 7 -7.29 0.98 -13.04
N ALA A 8 -8.49 1.61 -13.08
CA ALA A 8 -9.75 0.93 -13.32
C ALA A 8 -9.77 0.22 -14.69
N ARG A 9 -9.31 0.86 -15.75
CA ARG A 9 -9.23 0.24 -17.09
C ARG A 9 -8.19 -0.87 -17.16
N PHE A 10 -7.06 -0.73 -16.45
CA PHE A 10 -6.06 -1.79 -16.35
C PHE A 10 -6.59 -2.99 -15.59
N VAL A 11 -7.25 -2.78 -14.45
CA VAL A 11 -7.89 -3.83 -13.65
C VAL A 11 -9.01 -4.52 -14.46
N ALA A 12 -9.85 -3.74 -15.16
CA ALA A 12 -10.87 -4.28 -16.03
C ALA A 12 -10.27 -5.08 -17.20
N GLY A 13 -9.20 -4.56 -17.83
CA GLY A 13 -8.47 -5.25 -18.90
C GLY A 13 -7.82 -6.56 -18.41
N ALA A 14 -7.21 -6.54 -17.23
CA ALA A 14 -6.63 -7.73 -16.60
C ALA A 14 -7.73 -8.76 -16.24
N ALA A 15 -8.86 -8.30 -15.70
CA ALA A 15 -10.01 -9.16 -15.41
C ALA A 15 -10.60 -9.78 -16.69
N ILE A 16 -10.80 -8.99 -17.75
CA ILE A 16 -11.26 -9.49 -19.06
C ILE A 16 -10.27 -10.51 -19.60
N TRP A 17 -8.96 -10.25 -19.49
CA TRP A 17 -7.93 -11.18 -19.96
C TRP A 17 -7.90 -12.49 -19.18
N ILE A 18 -8.06 -12.43 -17.86
CA ILE A 18 -8.19 -13.63 -17.01
C ILE A 18 -9.41 -14.46 -17.45
N VAL A 19 -10.54 -13.81 -17.73
CA VAL A 19 -11.75 -14.49 -18.24
C VAL A 19 -11.52 -15.08 -19.63
N VAL A 20 -10.87 -14.36 -20.54
CA VAL A 20 -10.52 -14.85 -21.90
C VAL A 20 -9.57 -16.05 -21.79
N ILE A 21 -8.55 -15.99 -20.94
CA ILE A 21 -7.64 -17.11 -20.70
C ILE A 21 -8.38 -18.32 -20.12
N ALA A 22 -9.29 -18.11 -19.17
CA ALA A 22 -10.10 -19.18 -18.60
C ALA A 22 -10.97 -19.86 -19.68
N ILE A 23 -11.67 -19.08 -20.52
CA ILE A 23 -12.53 -19.57 -21.60
C ILE A 23 -11.73 -20.29 -22.70
N VAL A 24 -10.56 -19.76 -23.08
CA VAL A 24 -9.70 -20.35 -24.12
C VAL A 24 -9.02 -21.60 -23.60
N GLY A 25 -8.57 -21.60 -22.34
CA GLY A 25 -7.93 -22.76 -21.69
C GLY A 25 -8.87 -23.96 -21.55
N GLU A 26 -10.17 -23.71 -21.36
CA GLU A 26 -11.20 -24.76 -21.27
C GLU A 26 -11.44 -25.45 -22.61
N ARG A 27 -11.34 -24.74 -23.74
CA ARG A 27 -11.55 -25.28 -25.08
C ARG A 27 -10.36 -26.05 -25.66
N ILE A 28 -9.14 -25.82 -25.15
CA ILE A 28 -7.90 -26.40 -25.69
C ILE A 28 -7.39 -27.56 -24.82
N GLY A 29 -8.24 -28.21 -24.05
CA GLY A 29 -7.99 -29.30 -23.10
C GLY A 29 -6.71 -30.12 -23.34
N GLY A 30 -5.66 -29.92 -22.51
CA GLY A 30 -4.42 -30.68 -22.51
C GLY A 30 -3.21 -29.89 -22.00
N ILE A 31 -2.01 -30.53 -22.00
CA ILE A 31 -0.74 -29.91 -21.61
C ILE A 31 -0.42 -28.62 -22.40
N PRO A 32 -0.70 -28.52 -23.72
CA PRO A 32 -0.51 -27.27 -24.47
C PRO A 32 -1.28 -26.08 -23.92
N GLY A 33 -2.55 -26.25 -23.56
CA GLY A 33 -3.38 -25.15 -23.03
C GLY A 33 -2.89 -24.60 -21.68
N LYS A 34 -2.30 -25.45 -20.84
CA LYS A 34 -1.70 -25.03 -19.56
C LYS A 34 -0.45 -24.15 -19.76
N LEU A 35 0.37 -24.46 -20.76
CA LEU A 35 1.55 -23.67 -21.13
C LEU A 35 1.15 -22.32 -21.72
N GLU A 36 0.08 -22.26 -22.52
CA GLU A 36 -0.43 -21.02 -23.11
C GLU A 36 -0.99 -20.07 -22.04
N VAL A 37 -1.73 -20.60 -21.05
CA VAL A 37 -2.21 -19.82 -19.90
C VAL A 37 -1.06 -19.27 -19.06
N ALA A 38 -0.06 -20.12 -18.76
CA ALA A 38 1.13 -19.69 -18.02
C ALA A 38 1.91 -18.63 -18.79
N ALA A 39 2.10 -18.81 -20.10
CA ALA A 39 2.78 -17.85 -20.97
C ALA A 39 1.99 -16.52 -21.04
N GLY A 40 0.69 -16.56 -21.20
CA GLY A 40 -0.18 -15.35 -21.20
C GLY A 40 -0.11 -14.59 -19.88
N THR A 41 -0.14 -15.29 -18.76
CA THR A 41 0.02 -14.70 -17.42
C THR A 41 1.39 -14.01 -17.27
N LEU A 42 2.45 -14.65 -17.73
CA LEU A 42 3.81 -14.07 -17.72
C LEU A 42 3.91 -12.83 -18.59
N VAL A 43 3.29 -12.84 -19.77
CA VAL A 43 3.22 -11.66 -20.64
C VAL A 43 2.49 -10.52 -19.95
N LEU A 44 1.36 -10.79 -19.28
CA LEU A 44 0.65 -9.78 -18.50
C LEU A 44 1.48 -9.19 -17.37
N ILE A 45 2.16 -10.04 -16.59
CA ILE A 45 3.07 -9.60 -15.53
C ILE A 45 4.20 -8.76 -16.10
N ALA A 46 4.79 -9.17 -17.22
CA ALA A 46 5.85 -8.43 -17.89
C ALA A 46 5.34 -7.07 -18.41
N VAL A 47 4.18 -7.05 -19.04
CA VAL A 47 3.54 -5.80 -19.51
C VAL A 47 3.21 -4.89 -18.33
N ALA A 48 2.62 -5.41 -17.26
CA ALA A 48 2.35 -4.64 -16.05
C ALA A 48 3.65 -4.07 -15.46
N TRP A 49 4.69 -4.90 -15.33
CA TRP A 49 6.00 -4.44 -14.86
C TRP A 49 6.58 -3.36 -15.77
N GLY A 50 6.51 -3.53 -17.10
CA GLY A 50 6.97 -2.53 -18.07
C GLY A 50 6.18 -1.22 -18.02
N THR A 51 4.88 -1.29 -17.69
CA THR A 51 3.99 -0.13 -17.61
C THR A 51 4.18 0.66 -16.32
N PHE A 52 4.24 -0.01 -15.16
CA PHE A 52 4.20 0.64 -13.86
C PHE A 52 5.56 0.84 -13.21
N TYR A 53 6.57 0.05 -13.58
CA TYR A 53 7.92 0.23 -13.02
C TYR A 53 8.76 1.14 -13.90
N GLN A 54 9.00 2.35 -13.42
CA GLN A 54 9.64 3.45 -14.16
C GLN A 54 11.06 3.16 -14.68
N ASN A 55 11.74 2.14 -14.18
CA ASN A 55 13.06 1.74 -14.63
C ASN A 55 13.06 0.43 -15.44
N ALA A 56 11.88 -0.14 -15.77
CA ALA A 56 11.80 -1.35 -16.58
C ALA A 56 12.32 -1.11 -18.00
N PRO A 57 13.25 -1.91 -18.52
CA PRO A 57 13.76 -1.73 -19.90
C PRO A 57 12.86 -2.39 -20.96
N LEU A 58 11.70 -2.93 -20.58
CA LEU A 58 10.85 -3.75 -21.45
C LEU A 58 10.32 -2.97 -22.68
N PHE A 59 9.99 -1.70 -22.49
CA PHE A 59 9.43 -0.84 -23.55
C PHE A 59 10.43 0.21 -24.06
N GLY A 60 11.72 -0.10 -24.07
CA GLY A 60 12.74 0.79 -24.59
C GLY A 60 13.89 1.05 -23.63
N ARG A 61 14.91 1.75 -24.13
CA ARG A 61 16.07 2.12 -23.32
C ARG A 61 15.69 3.18 -22.29
N VAL A 62 16.00 2.90 -21.02
CA VAL A 62 15.72 3.81 -19.90
C VAL A 62 17.04 4.23 -19.28
N VAL A 63 17.26 5.53 -19.16
CA VAL A 63 18.23 6.10 -18.25
C VAL A 63 17.59 6.06 -16.86
N GLY A 64 18.00 5.10 -16.06
CA GLY A 64 17.38 4.86 -14.77
C GLY A 64 18.45 4.65 -13.72
N VAL A 65 18.10 3.87 -12.69
CA VAL A 65 19.04 3.52 -11.63
C VAL A 65 20.14 2.62 -12.17
N GLY A 66 21.38 3.10 -12.13
CA GLY A 66 22.58 2.35 -12.53
C GLY A 66 23.62 2.33 -11.42
N SER A 67 24.76 1.70 -11.70
CA SER A 67 26.00 1.87 -10.95
C SER A 67 26.92 2.82 -11.71
N THR A 68 27.68 3.62 -10.98
CA THR A 68 28.72 4.48 -11.53
C THR A 68 29.96 4.37 -10.65
N ASP A 69 31.13 4.52 -11.25
CA ASP A 69 32.40 4.57 -10.51
C ASP A 69 32.59 5.97 -9.86
N ARG A 70 31.88 6.98 -10.33
CA ARG A 70 31.88 8.33 -9.76
C ARG A 70 30.80 8.46 -8.67
N ARG A 71 31.06 9.31 -7.70
CA ARG A 71 30.11 9.63 -6.63
C ARG A 71 29.17 10.75 -7.07
N VAL A 72 28.34 10.48 -8.08
CA VAL A 72 27.43 11.44 -8.70
C VAL A 72 25.97 10.96 -8.64
N ALA A 73 25.04 11.91 -8.53
CA ALA A 73 23.60 11.70 -8.60
C ALA A 73 22.95 12.85 -9.38
N ALA A 74 21.73 12.68 -9.89
CA ALA A 74 20.99 13.73 -10.57
C ALA A 74 19.78 14.18 -9.76
N LEU A 75 19.61 15.50 -9.65
CA LEU A 75 18.41 16.14 -9.13
C LEU A 75 17.53 16.54 -10.29
N THR A 76 16.25 16.19 -10.26
CA THR A 76 15.34 16.45 -11.39
C THR A 76 14.02 17.02 -10.92
N PHE A 77 13.41 17.89 -11.75
CA PHE A 77 12.13 18.53 -11.51
C PHE A 77 11.20 18.25 -12.69
N ASP A 78 9.96 17.87 -12.42
CA ASP A 78 8.93 17.58 -13.41
C ASP A 78 7.81 18.61 -13.34
N ASP A 79 6.96 18.63 -14.39
CA ASP A 79 5.70 19.36 -14.52
C ASP A 79 5.82 20.86 -14.84
N GLY A 80 6.99 21.47 -14.68
CA GLY A 80 7.25 22.89 -14.94
C GLY A 80 7.29 23.31 -16.42
N PRO A 81 7.60 24.59 -16.67
CA PRO A 81 7.83 25.62 -15.65
C PRO A 81 6.53 26.21 -15.09
N SER A 82 6.55 26.60 -13.80
CA SER A 82 5.53 27.46 -13.21
C SER A 82 6.06 28.90 -13.06
N GLY A 83 5.16 29.87 -13.17
CA GLY A 83 5.54 31.28 -13.02
C GLY A 83 6.08 31.66 -11.64
N GLU A 84 5.69 30.91 -10.61
CA GLU A 84 6.02 31.19 -9.21
C GLU A 84 7.16 30.30 -8.70
N TYR A 85 7.02 28.97 -8.81
CA TYR A 85 7.93 28.05 -8.10
C TYR A 85 9.18 27.68 -8.88
N THR A 86 9.12 27.60 -10.21
CA THR A 86 10.32 27.32 -11.02
C THR A 86 11.40 28.38 -10.83
N PRO A 87 11.08 29.71 -10.86
CA PRO A 87 12.07 30.75 -10.53
C PRO A 87 12.67 30.60 -9.13
N ALA A 88 11.84 30.25 -8.13
CA ALA A 88 12.30 30.05 -6.75
C ALA A 88 13.21 28.83 -6.61
N VAL A 89 12.93 27.73 -7.34
CA VAL A 89 13.82 26.55 -7.42
C VAL A 89 15.16 26.93 -8.05
N LEU A 90 15.15 27.70 -9.16
CA LEU A 90 16.37 28.17 -9.81
C LEU A 90 17.23 29.05 -8.88
N ASP A 91 16.61 29.97 -8.14
CA ASP A 91 17.29 30.79 -7.15
C ASP A 91 17.93 29.95 -6.04
N ALA A 92 17.22 28.92 -5.54
CA ALA A 92 17.75 28.01 -4.53
C ALA A 92 18.92 27.16 -5.07
N LEU A 93 18.83 26.64 -6.30
CA LEU A 93 19.89 25.87 -6.95
C LEU A 93 21.13 26.75 -7.21
N ARG A 94 20.93 27.99 -7.64
CA ARG A 94 22.00 28.97 -7.85
C ARG A 94 22.73 29.31 -6.55
N ALA A 95 21.98 29.50 -5.46
CA ALA A 95 22.55 29.76 -4.14
C ALA A 95 23.43 28.61 -3.66
N GLU A 96 23.07 27.38 -4.01
CA GLU A 96 23.83 26.19 -3.67
C GLU A 96 24.91 25.81 -4.71
N GLY A 97 24.97 26.48 -5.86
CA GLY A 97 25.96 26.21 -6.91
C GLY A 97 25.82 24.83 -7.55
N VAL A 98 24.59 24.31 -7.70
CA VAL A 98 24.31 23.00 -8.28
C VAL A 98 23.42 23.10 -9.51
N HIS A 99 23.61 22.17 -10.46
CA HIS A 99 22.77 22.07 -11.65
C HIS A 99 21.80 20.89 -11.55
N ALA A 100 20.63 21.03 -12.17
CA ALA A 100 19.57 20.03 -12.18
C ALA A 100 19.05 19.80 -13.60
N THR A 101 18.19 18.80 -13.78
CA THR A 101 17.47 18.55 -15.03
C THR A 101 15.99 18.84 -14.85
N PHE A 102 15.42 19.65 -15.73
CA PHE A 102 14.00 20.01 -15.73
C PHE A 102 13.30 19.28 -16.87
N PHE A 103 12.31 18.46 -16.52
CA PHE A 103 11.42 17.82 -17.49
C PHE A 103 10.20 18.70 -17.71
N VAL A 104 10.24 19.46 -18.80
CA VAL A 104 9.33 20.56 -19.09
C VAL A 104 8.13 20.08 -19.90
N LEU A 105 6.92 20.56 -19.54
CA LEU A 105 5.71 20.39 -20.32
C LEU A 105 5.66 21.43 -21.45
N GLY A 106 5.32 21.00 -22.67
CA GLY A 106 5.22 21.91 -23.82
C GLY A 106 4.22 23.03 -23.61
N ARG A 107 3.07 22.75 -22.98
CA ARG A 107 2.08 23.76 -22.62
C ARG A 107 2.68 24.84 -21.73
N GLN A 108 3.38 24.44 -20.67
CA GLN A 108 4.00 25.38 -19.73
C GLN A 108 5.16 26.15 -20.37
N ALA A 109 5.91 25.51 -21.29
CA ALA A 109 6.94 26.20 -22.05
C ALA A 109 6.37 27.33 -22.94
N ARG A 110 5.18 27.15 -23.49
CA ARG A 110 4.48 28.21 -24.25
C ARG A 110 4.00 29.36 -23.35
N GLU A 111 3.57 29.06 -22.16
CA GLU A 111 3.09 30.04 -21.18
C GLU A 111 4.24 30.84 -20.55
N HIS A 112 5.41 30.19 -20.34
CA HIS A 112 6.57 30.76 -19.65
C HIS A 112 7.90 30.59 -20.42
N PRO A 113 8.01 31.09 -21.66
CA PRO A 113 9.20 30.90 -22.50
C PRO A 113 10.45 31.57 -21.93
N ASP A 114 10.30 32.64 -21.16
CA ASP A 114 11.36 33.33 -20.44
C ASP A 114 11.97 32.46 -19.34
N ILE A 115 11.17 31.68 -18.62
CA ILE A 115 11.65 30.76 -17.60
C ILE A 115 12.38 29.59 -18.24
N VAL A 116 11.88 29.06 -19.37
CA VAL A 116 12.60 28.01 -20.14
C VAL A 116 13.99 28.48 -20.56
N ARG A 117 14.13 29.73 -21.04
CA ARG A 117 15.45 30.31 -21.37
C ARG A 117 16.32 30.43 -20.13
N ARG A 118 15.78 30.92 -19.03
CA ARG A 118 16.49 31.06 -17.77
C ARG A 118 17.05 29.73 -17.26
N ILE A 119 16.28 28.63 -17.36
CA ILE A 119 16.75 27.28 -17.01
C ILE A 119 18.03 26.93 -17.77
N ALA A 120 18.05 27.18 -19.10
CA ALA A 120 19.22 26.88 -19.93
C ALA A 120 20.40 27.85 -19.66
N GLU A 121 20.12 29.15 -19.52
CA GLU A 121 21.14 30.19 -19.28
C GLU A 121 21.86 29.99 -17.93
N GLU A 122 21.18 29.44 -16.93
CA GLU A 122 21.75 29.08 -15.63
C GLU A 122 22.47 27.71 -15.66
N GLY A 123 22.61 27.06 -16.82
CA GLY A 123 23.36 25.81 -16.98
C GLY A 123 22.61 24.55 -16.57
N HIS A 124 21.30 24.66 -16.32
CA HIS A 124 20.46 23.49 -16.07
C HIS A 124 20.08 22.78 -17.38
N GLU A 125 19.76 21.50 -17.29
CA GLU A 125 19.38 20.68 -18.44
C GLU A 125 17.87 20.73 -18.68
N LEU A 126 17.47 21.02 -19.93
CA LEU A 126 16.08 20.97 -20.41
C LEU A 126 15.80 19.62 -21.06
N ALA A 127 14.70 18.98 -20.65
CA ALA A 127 14.22 17.70 -21.17
C ALA A 127 12.69 17.71 -21.33
N SER A 128 12.12 16.76 -22.06
CA SER A 128 10.68 16.71 -22.35
C SER A 128 9.89 15.97 -21.28
N HIS A 129 8.74 16.52 -20.86
CA HIS A 129 7.72 15.82 -20.06
C HIS A 129 6.41 15.57 -20.83
N GLY A 130 6.41 15.65 -22.18
CA GLY A 130 5.22 15.67 -23.00
C GLY A 130 4.62 17.08 -23.10
N ASP A 131 3.46 17.20 -23.75
CA ASP A 131 2.87 18.51 -24.01
C ASP A 131 1.90 18.97 -22.92
N ASP A 132 0.91 18.13 -22.55
CA ASP A 132 -0.23 18.50 -21.71
C ASP A 132 -0.40 17.65 -20.44
N HIS A 133 0.63 16.90 -20.06
CA HIS A 133 0.63 15.99 -18.90
C HIS A 133 -0.39 14.83 -19.01
N SER A 134 -0.86 14.49 -20.23
CA SER A 134 -1.77 13.37 -20.44
C SER A 134 -1.07 12.01 -20.22
N ILE A 135 -1.88 10.98 -19.90
CA ILE A 135 -1.35 9.62 -19.63
C ILE A 135 -1.01 8.94 -20.97
N LEU A 136 0.24 9.07 -21.40
CA LEU A 136 0.70 8.56 -22.70
C LEU A 136 0.62 7.04 -22.82
N ALA A 137 0.64 6.30 -21.71
CA ALA A 137 0.51 4.84 -21.73
C ALA A 137 -0.79 4.33 -22.35
N LEU A 138 -1.85 5.15 -22.36
CA LEU A 138 -3.16 4.84 -22.95
C LEU A 138 -3.33 5.41 -24.36
N ALA A 139 -2.36 6.19 -24.83
CA ALA A 139 -2.40 6.84 -26.13
C ALA A 139 -1.92 5.90 -27.24
N GLY A 140 -2.51 6.02 -28.42
CA GLY A 140 -2.01 5.37 -29.63
C GLY A 140 -0.72 6.02 -30.14
N PRO A 141 0.02 5.36 -31.06
CA PRO A 141 1.34 5.83 -31.51
C PRO A 141 1.31 7.24 -32.11
N THR A 142 0.29 7.58 -32.88
CA THR A 142 0.14 8.92 -33.45
C THR A 142 -0.01 10.00 -32.37
N GLN A 143 -0.84 9.76 -31.36
CA GLN A 143 -1.04 10.71 -30.27
C GLN A 143 0.23 10.87 -29.44
N VAL A 144 0.96 9.78 -29.17
CA VAL A 144 2.26 9.83 -28.48
C VAL A 144 3.25 10.69 -29.28
N ALA A 145 3.35 10.48 -30.61
CA ALA A 145 4.23 11.28 -31.46
C ALA A 145 3.85 12.77 -31.47
N THR A 146 2.54 13.07 -31.48
CA THR A 146 2.03 14.46 -31.43
C THR A 146 2.45 15.12 -30.11
N GLN A 147 2.28 14.46 -28.99
CA GLN A 147 2.65 14.98 -27.67
C GLN A 147 4.16 15.26 -27.54
N ILE A 148 5.00 14.34 -28.04
CA ILE A 148 6.46 14.52 -28.01
C ILE A 148 6.88 15.69 -28.88
N ARG A 149 6.38 15.76 -30.13
CA ARG A 149 6.74 16.83 -31.09
C ARG A 149 6.21 18.20 -30.68
N ALA A 150 5.01 18.26 -30.07
CA ALA A 150 4.45 19.52 -29.60
C ALA A 150 5.28 20.10 -28.44
N ALA A 151 5.70 19.24 -27.51
CA ALA A 151 6.61 19.64 -26.42
C ALA A 151 7.97 20.08 -26.97
N GLU A 152 8.56 19.31 -27.90
CA GLU A 152 9.82 19.67 -28.54
C GLU A 152 9.73 21.03 -29.24
N ALA A 153 8.70 21.26 -30.02
CA ALA A 153 8.50 22.53 -30.73
C ALA A 153 8.37 23.71 -29.74
N ALA A 154 7.62 23.54 -28.65
CA ALA A 154 7.44 24.60 -27.65
C ALA A 154 8.74 24.94 -26.92
N ILE A 155 9.48 23.92 -26.46
CA ILE A 155 10.74 24.12 -25.75
C ILE A 155 11.81 24.69 -26.66
N THR A 156 11.93 24.19 -27.91
CA THR A 156 12.88 24.69 -28.92
C THR A 156 12.55 26.12 -29.36
N ALA A 157 11.27 26.51 -29.43
CA ALA A 157 10.89 27.89 -29.73
C ALA A 157 11.37 28.88 -28.64
N ALA A 158 11.38 28.44 -27.36
CA ALA A 158 11.89 29.25 -26.25
C ALA A 158 13.42 29.20 -26.12
N CYS A 159 14.06 28.07 -26.43
CA CYS A 159 15.49 27.83 -26.32
C CYS A 159 15.96 26.88 -27.44
N PRO A 160 16.40 27.37 -28.61
CA PRO A 160 16.66 26.56 -29.80
C PRO A 160 17.69 25.45 -29.62
N ASP A 161 18.75 25.68 -28.86
CA ASP A 161 19.87 24.74 -28.70
C ASP A 161 19.93 24.13 -27.29
N GLY A 162 18.95 24.42 -26.44
CA GLY A 162 18.99 24.06 -24.99
C GLY A 162 18.39 22.71 -24.65
N MET A 163 17.63 22.08 -25.54
CA MET A 163 16.89 20.86 -25.20
C MET A 163 17.66 19.59 -25.51
N THR A 164 17.73 18.68 -24.55
CA THR A 164 18.30 17.33 -24.73
C THR A 164 17.27 16.33 -25.26
N ARG A 165 17.75 15.21 -25.81
CA ARG A 165 16.90 14.08 -26.25
C ARG A 165 16.55 13.12 -25.09
N LEU A 166 16.25 13.70 -23.93
CA LEU A 166 15.72 12.99 -22.77
C LEU A 166 14.24 13.27 -22.61
N MET A 167 13.51 12.25 -22.18
CA MET A 167 12.08 12.36 -21.92
C MET A 167 11.71 11.56 -20.67
N ARG A 168 10.88 12.16 -19.82
CA ARG A 168 10.17 11.45 -18.78
C ARG A 168 8.68 11.47 -19.08
N THR A 169 8.03 10.31 -19.01
CA THR A 169 6.59 10.21 -19.28
C THR A 169 5.78 10.77 -18.11
N PRO A 170 4.72 11.56 -18.37
CA PRO A 170 3.78 11.95 -17.34
C PRO A 170 3.32 10.77 -16.49
N HIS A 171 3.27 10.95 -15.16
CA HIS A 171 2.95 9.92 -14.19
C HIS A 171 3.90 8.70 -14.15
N GLY A 172 4.94 8.64 -14.98
CA GLY A 172 5.88 7.53 -15.10
C GLY A 172 5.34 6.31 -15.85
N PHE A 173 4.08 6.31 -16.32
CA PHE A 173 3.47 5.19 -17.02
C PHE A 173 3.92 5.10 -18.46
N ARG A 174 4.18 3.87 -18.92
CA ARG A 174 4.66 3.60 -20.27
C ARG A 174 3.88 2.46 -20.93
N SER A 175 3.91 2.43 -22.25
CA SER A 175 3.41 1.33 -23.07
C SER A 175 4.44 0.99 -24.16
N PRO A 176 4.28 -0.14 -24.86
CA PRO A 176 5.11 -0.46 -26.02
C PRO A 176 5.13 0.66 -27.06
N PHE A 177 4.00 1.36 -27.27
CA PHE A 177 3.90 2.49 -28.19
C PHE A 177 4.75 3.67 -27.73
N VAL A 178 4.71 4.02 -26.45
CA VAL A 178 5.52 5.12 -25.89
C VAL A 178 7.00 4.86 -26.08
N GLY A 179 7.46 3.66 -25.71
CA GLY A 179 8.88 3.30 -25.83
C GLY A 179 9.36 3.30 -27.30
N ARG A 180 8.55 2.73 -28.20
CA ARG A 180 8.83 2.68 -29.62
C ARG A 180 8.90 4.07 -30.24
N VAL A 181 7.85 4.88 -30.08
CA VAL A 181 7.76 6.22 -30.68
C VAL A 181 8.83 7.16 -30.11
N ALA A 182 9.08 7.12 -28.80
CA ALA A 182 10.17 7.89 -28.22
C ALA A 182 11.53 7.52 -28.86
N SER A 183 11.80 6.21 -29.00
CA SER A 183 13.03 5.73 -29.64
C SER A 183 13.14 6.12 -31.12
N GLU A 184 12.05 6.03 -31.89
CA GLU A 184 11.99 6.46 -33.31
C GLU A 184 12.25 7.96 -33.47
N LEU A 185 11.85 8.78 -32.51
CA LEU A 185 12.11 10.22 -32.45
C LEU A 185 13.47 10.56 -31.78
N GLY A 186 14.29 9.57 -31.48
CA GLY A 186 15.63 9.74 -30.92
C GLY A 186 15.66 10.05 -29.43
N TYR A 187 14.54 9.91 -28.70
CA TYR A 187 14.47 10.15 -27.26
C TYR A 187 14.87 8.94 -26.45
N ARG A 188 15.55 9.18 -25.32
CA ARG A 188 15.78 8.20 -24.26
C ARG A 188 14.84 8.48 -23.10
N LEU A 189 14.12 7.46 -22.63
CA LEU A 189 13.26 7.58 -21.48
C LEU A 189 14.08 7.67 -20.19
N VAL A 190 13.62 8.47 -19.23
CA VAL A 190 14.29 8.66 -17.95
C VAL A 190 13.40 8.18 -16.82
N GLY A 191 13.93 7.26 -16.01
CA GLY A 191 13.31 6.81 -14.76
C GLY A 191 13.86 7.57 -13.55
N TRP A 192 13.56 7.09 -12.34
CA TRP A 192 14.05 7.67 -11.09
C TRP A 192 14.16 6.63 -10.00
N ARG A 193 14.79 7.02 -8.89
CA ARG A 193 14.98 6.15 -7.74
C ARG A 193 14.10 6.57 -6.58
N GLY A 194 13.26 5.63 -6.10
CA GLY A 194 12.36 5.86 -4.99
C GLY A 194 11.26 6.87 -5.32
N SER A 195 10.36 7.05 -4.41
CA SER A 195 9.28 8.04 -4.52
C SER A 195 9.42 9.05 -3.38
N ILE A 196 9.64 10.31 -3.72
CA ILE A 196 9.79 11.40 -2.74
C ILE A 196 8.42 11.90 -2.29
N PHE A 197 7.43 11.90 -3.23
CA PHE A 197 6.06 12.38 -2.98
C PHE A 197 6.01 13.81 -2.40
N ASP A 198 6.88 14.68 -2.88
CA ASP A 198 6.90 16.10 -2.55
C ASP A 198 5.57 16.79 -2.92
N THR A 199 4.92 16.33 -3.98
CA THR A 199 3.59 16.78 -4.41
C THR A 199 2.49 16.62 -3.35
N SER A 200 2.66 15.72 -2.38
CA SER A 200 1.73 15.54 -1.26
C SER A 200 1.93 16.56 -0.12
N ARG A 201 2.92 17.43 -0.21
CA ARG A 201 3.29 18.45 0.78
C ARG A 201 3.49 17.88 2.19
N PRO A 202 4.40 16.90 2.36
CA PRO A 202 4.55 16.16 3.62
C PRO A 202 5.37 16.92 4.68
N GLY A 203 5.84 18.12 4.38
CA GLY A 203 6.80 18.91 5.18
C GLY A 203 8.21 18.86 4.62
N VAL A 204 8.95 19.96 4.79
CA VAL A 204 10.32 20.14 4.27
C VAL A 204 11.26 19.03 4.77
N ASP A 205 11.27 18.78 6.08
CA ASP A 205 12.16 17.76 6.68
C ASP A 205 11.87 16.36 6.16
N VAL A 206 10.59 16.07 5.85
CA VAL A 206 10.19 14.77 5.28
C VAL A 206 10.70 14.63 3.85
N ILE A 207 10.63 15.69 3.03
CA ILE A 207 11.16 15.69 1.66
C ILE A 207 12.67 15.47 1.70
N VAL A 208 13.39 16.24 2.53
CA VAL A 208 14.86 16.12 2.70
C VAL A 208 15.22 14.69 3.14
N ARG A 209 14.59 14.18 4.19
CA ARG A 209 14.84 12.81 4.68
C ARG A 209 14.60 11.73 3.60
N ARG A 210 13.52 11.83 2.84
CA ARG A 210 13.21 10.89 1.75
C ARG A 210 14.26 10.97 0.64
N CYS A 211 14.68 12.16 0.24
CA CYS A 211 15.78 12.35 -0.70
C CYS A 211 17.07 11.74 -0.17
N THR A 212 17.43 12.02 1.09
CA THR A 212 18.63 11.47 1.75
C THR A 212 18.65 9.94 1.75
N ASN A 213 17.51 9.29 1.99
CA ASN A 213 17.38 7.83 2.03
C ASN A 213 17.61 7.17 0.66
N VAL A 214 17.22 7.83 -0.43
CA VAL A 214 17.40 7.28 -1.78
C VAL A 214 18.68 7.76 -2.46
N LEU A 215 19.31 8.80 -1.92
CA LEU A 215 20.52 9.42 -2.45
C LEU A 215 21.74 8.50 -2.28
N ARG A 216 22.29 8.09 -3.41
CA ARG A 216 23.50 7.27 -3.55
C ARG A 216 24.08 7.43 -4.96
N PRO A 217 25.33 7.03 -5.23
CA PRO A 217 25.90 7.07 -6.57
C PRO A 217 25.00 6.40 -7.60
N GLY A 218 24.75 7.10 -8.71
CA GLY A 218 23.85 6.64 -9.77
C GLY A 218 22.34 6.85 -9.51
N ALA A 219 21.96 7.56 -8.45
CA ALA A 219 20.56 7.90 -8.19
C ALA A 219 20.08 9.07 -9.06
N ILE A 220 18.81 8.99 -9.49
CA ILE A 220 18.06 10.11 -10.08
C ILE A 220 16.92 10.41 -9.12
N LEU A 221 16.92 11.61 -8.52
CA LEU A 221 15.91 12.09 -7.59
C LEU A 221 14.80 12.79 -8.36
N LEU A 222 13.54 12.45 -8.07
CA LEU A 222 12.37 13.08 -8.69
C LEU A 222 11.68 14.02 -7.70
N LEU A 223 11.61 15.28 -8.06
CA LEU A 223 10.85 16.35 -7.42
C LEU A 223 9.97 17.05 -8.48
N HIS A 224 9.16 18.01 -8.04
CA HIS A 224 8.26 18.75 -8.93
C HIS A 224 8.33 20.25 -8.63
N ASP A 225 8.43 21.06 -9.69
CA ASP A 225 8.42 22.52 -9.64
C ASP A 225 7.09 23.13 -10.08
N ALA A 226 6.13 22.28 -10.50
CA ALA A 226 4.76 22.65 -10.84
C ALA A 226 3.79 21.48 -10.56
N ASP A 227 2.52 21.61 -10.91
CA ASP A 227 1.48 20.60 -10.68
C ASP A 227 1.03 19.83 -11.93
N GLY A 228 1.61 20.14 -13.08
CA GLY A 228 1.26 19.54 -14.36
C GLY A 228 -0.14 19.88 -14.88
N SER A 229 -1.03 20.41 -14.04
CA SER A 229 -2.40 20.82 -14.43
C SER A 229 -2.50 22.31 -14.77
N GLY A 230 -1.57 23.12 -14.30
CA GLY A 230 -1.61 24.57 -14.37
C GLY A 230 -2.55 25.21 -13.35
N ALA A 231 -3.04 24.45 -12.37
CA ALA A 231 -4.01 24.94 -11.39
C ALA A 231 -3.38 25.64 -10.17
N GLY A 232 -2.04 25.73 -10.12
CA GLY A 232 -1.33 26.51 -9.11
C GLY A 232 -1.18 25.81 -7.75
N ASP A 233 -0.87 24.52 -7.74
CA ASP A 233 -0.54 23.80 -6.52
C ASP A 233 0.73 24.35 -5.87
N ASP A 234 0.69 24.50 -4.55
CA ASP A 234 1.79 24.99 -3.74
C ASP A 234 3.00 24.03 -3.76
N ARG A 235 4.17 24.53 -4.21
CA ARG A 235 5.48 23.85 -4.23
C ARG A 235 6.51 24.47 -3.30
N SER A 236 6.07 25.35 -2.40
CA SER A 236 6.95 26.04 -1.45
C SER A 236 7.80 25.09 -0.61
N GLN A 237 7.26 23.95 -0.22
CA GLN A 237 8.00 22.92 0.52
C GLN A 237 9.09 22.26 -0.32
N THR A 238 8.87 22.04 -1.61
CA THR A 238 9.90 21.53 -2.54
C THR A 238 11.02 22.54 -2.69
N VAL A 239 10.68 23.81 -2.91
CA VAL A 239 11.67 24.91 -2.96
C VAL A 239 12.50 24.94 -1.68
N ALA A 240 11.84 24.98 -0.52
CA ALA A 240 12.51 25.05 0.79
C ALA A 240 13.36 23.80 1.11
N ALA A 241 13.09 22.65 0.47
CA ALA A 241 13.86 21.43 0.68
C ALA A 241 15.18 21.39 -0.11
N VAL A 242 15.36 22.20 -1.17
CA VAL A 242 16.56 22.18 -2.04
C VAL A 242 17.86 22.31 -1.23
N PRO A 243 18.04 23.30 -0.34
CA PRO A 243 19.28 23.43 0.42
C PRO A 243 19.59 22.19 1.28
N GLY A 244 18.58 21.63 1.95
CA GLY A 244 18.74 20.44 2.76
C GLY A 244 19.11 19.19 1.95
N ILE A 245 18.57 19.05 0.72
CA ILE A 245 18.93 17.96 -0.20
C ILE A 245 20.38 18.09 -0.67
N VAL A 246 20.82 19.31 -1.01
CA VAL A 246 22.20 19.57 -1.41
C VAL A 246 23.18 19.34 -0.26
N ALA A 247 22.83 19.79 0.96
CA ALA A 247 23.62 19.50 2.15
C ALA A 247 23.79 17.99 2.39
N ALA A 248 22.69 17.21 2.27
CA ALA A 248 22.75 15.76 2.40
C ALA A 248 23.59 15.08 1.28
N ALA A 249 23.63 15.65 0.07
CA ALA A 249 24.49 15.17 -1.00
C ALA A 249 25.96 15.41 -0.66
N ARG A 250 26.30 16.60 -0.18
CA ARG A 250 27.66 16.95 0.27
C ARG A 250 28.11 16.09 1.45
N GLU A 251 27.26 15.87 2.44
CA GLU A 251 27.55 14.99 3.58
C GLU A 251 27.88 13.56 3.15
N LYS A 252 27.22 13.08 2.12
CA LYS A 252 27.48 11.76 1.53
C LYS A 252 28.61 11.76 0.49
N ASP A 253 29.29 12.89 0.27
CA ASP A 253 30.30 13.06 -0.76
C ASP A 253 29.78 12.66 -2.15
N ILE A 254 28.58 13.15 -2.51
CA ILE A 254 27.91 12.92 -3.79
C ILE A 254 27.75 14.25 -4.51
N GLU A 255 28.35 14.37 -5.69
CA GLU A 255 28.18 15.51 -6.58
C GLU A 255 26.83 15.43 -7.30
N LEU A 256 26.07 16.53 -7.31
CA LEU A 256 24.83 16.64 -8.06
C LEU A 256 25.13 17.13 -9.48
N VAL A 257 24.72 16.33 -10.48
CA VAL A 257 24.96 16.56 -11.90
C VAL A 257 23.68 16.46 -12.70
N THR A 258 23.69 16.88 -13.98
CA THR A 258 22.52 16.68 -14.86
C THR A 258 22.35 15.20 -15.24
N VAL A 259 21.16 14.85 -15.72
CA VAL A 259 20.86 13.46 -16.15
C VAL A 259 21.75 13.03 -17.32
N SER A 260 22.06 13.90 -18.27
CA SER A 260 22.97 13.58 -19.38
C SER A 260 24.38 13.30 -18.90
N GLN A 261 24.89 14.08 -17.96
CA GLN A 261 26.22 13.86 -17.34
C GLN A 261 26.23 12.52 -16.57
N LEU A 262 25.21 12.28 -15.76
CA LEU A 262 25.06 11.00 -15.05
C LEU A 262 24.95 9.83 -16.01
N ALA A 263 24.17 9.96 -17.09
CA ALA A 263 23.93 8.90 -18.06
C ALA A 263 25.18 8.47 -18.84
N ALA A 264 26.17 9.34 -18.98
CA ALA A 264 27.44 9.03 -19.62
C ALA A 264 28.26 8.04 -18.78
N ASP A 265 28.10 8.09 -17.43
CA ASP A 265 28.84 7.26 -16.48
C ASP A 265 28.05 6.04 -16.00
N LEU A 266 26.73 5.97 -16.29
CA LEU A 266 25.89 4.89 -15.81
C LEU A 266 26.18 3.57 -16.53
N ARG A 267 26.50 2.54 -15.74
CA ARG A 267 26.58 1.16 -16.20
C ARG A 267 25.28 0.42 -15.87
N PRO A 268 24.66 -0.30 -16.81
CA PRO A 268 23.52 -1.15 -16.53
C PRO A 268 23.84 -2.12 -15.38
N GLN A 269 22.94 -2.25 -14.40
CA GLN A 269 23.12 -3.25 -13.35
C GLN A 269 22.66 -4.64 -13.85
N PRO A 270 23.55 -5.58 -14.18
CA PRO A 270 23.15 -6.91 -14.65
C PRO A 270 22.38 -7.70 -13.60
N ARG A 271 22.55 -7.34 -12.29
CA ARG A 271 21.82 -7.96 -11.17
C ARG A 271 20.31 -7.70 -11.20
N THR A 272 19.85 -6.61 -11.83
CA THR A 272 18.41 -6.33 -11.94
C THR A 272 17.76 -7.26 -12.96
N LEU A 273 18.40 -7.52 -14.08
CA LEU A 273 17.94 -8.49 -15.08
C LEU A 273 17.98 -9.91 -14.51
N LEU A 274 19.06 -10.28 -13.83
CA LEU A 274 19.18 -11.59 -13.19
C LEU A 274 18.11 -11.80 -12.11
N LYS A 275 17.86 -10.79 -11.27
CA LYS A 275 16.77 -10.84 -10.29
C LYS A 275 15.40 -10.98 -10.96
N ALA A 276 15.13 -10.24 -12.03
CA ALA A 276 13.88 -10.37 -12.79
C ALA A 276 13.74 -11.76 -13.41
N ILE A 277 14.82 -12.32 -13.97
CA ILE A 277 14.85 -13.70 -14.50
C ILE A 277 14.61 -14.71 -13.38
N VAL A 278 15.31 -14.59 -12.24
CA VAL A 278 15.16 -15.51 -11.10
C VAL A 278 13.74 -15.45 -10.53
N ILE A 279 13.16 -14.26 -10.38
CA ILE A 279 11.77 -14.08 -9.95
C ILE A 279 10.82 -14.67 -10.99
N GLY A 280 11.04 -14.44 -12.27
CA GLY A 280 10.27 -15.02 -13.36
C GLY A 280 10.31 -16.55 -13.36
N VAL A 281 11.50 -17.13 -13.24
CA VAL A 281 11.69 -18.59 -13.16
C VAL A 281 11.04 -19.17 -11.90
N ALA A 282 11.19 -18.49 -10.75
CA ALA A 282 10.53 -18.91 -9.51
C ALA A 282 9.00 -18.86 -9.62
N LEU A 283 8.45 -17.82 -10.24
CA LEU A 283 7.01 -17.71 -10.54
C LEU A 283 6.54 -18.82 -11.49
N ILE A 284 7.31 -19.11 -12.55
CA ILE A 284 7.01 -20.22 -13.46
C ILE A 284 7.02 -21.55 -12.71
N ALA A 285 8.03 -21.78 -11.87
CA ALA A 285 8.11 -23.00 -11.06
C ALA A 285 6.92 -23.13 -10.10
N VAL A 286 6.53 -22.04 -9.42
CA VAL A 286 5.35 -22.02 -8.56
C VAL A 286 4.08 -22.30 -9.37
N VAL A 287 3.88 -21.64 -10.51
CA VAL A 287 2.71 -21.89 -11.40
C VAL A 287 2.75 -23.32 -11.91
N ALA A 288 3.90 -23.87 -12.30
CA ALA A 288 4.02 -25.24 -12.76
C ALA A 288 3.70 -26.26 -11.64
N VAL A 289 4.18 -26.04 -10.42
CA VAL A 289 3.86 -26.89 -9.26
C VAL A 289 2.37 -26.79 -8.90
N LEU A 290 1.81 -25.59 -8.89
CA LEU A 290 0.37 -25.38 -8.64
C LEU A 290 -0.46 -26.03 -9.75
N SER A 291 -0.05 -25.95 -11.01
CA SER A 291 -0.76 -26.56 -12.14
C SER A 291 -0.74 -28.09 -12.14
N GLN A 292 0.24 -28.72 -11.47
CA GLN A 292 0.27 -30.17 -11.26
C GLN A 292 -0.68 -30.62 -10.14
N ARG A 293 -0.92 -29.73 -9.16
CA ARG A 293 -1.76 -30.02 -7.98
C ARG A 293 -3.22 -29.60 -8.18
N PHE A 294 -3.46 -28.56 -8.98
CA PHE A 294 -4.80 -28.04 -9.25
C PHE A 294 -5.12 -28.16 -10.73
N SER A 295 -6.24 -28.83 -11.08
CA SER A 295 -6.73 -28.82 -12.45
C SER A 295 -7.22 -27.39 -12.80
N PHE A 296 -6.90 -26.89 -13.99
CA PHE A 296 -7.41 -25.58 -14.44
C PHE A 296 -8.95 -25.53 -14.49
N GLY A 297 -9.62 -26.69 -14.61
CA GLY A 297 -11.05 -26.80 -14.45
C GLY A 297 -11.55 -26.27 -13.10
N VAL A 298 -10.79 -26.45 -12.00
CA VAL A 298 -11.17 -25.88 -10.69
C VAL A 298 -11.13 -24.35 -10.72
N VAL A 299 -10.13 -23.76 -11.40
CA VAL A 299 -10.04 -22.28 -11.52
C VAL A 299 -11.14 -21.75 -12.45
N ALA A 300 -11.43 -22.45 -13.56
CA ALA A 300 -12.53 -22.09 -14.45
C ALA A 300 -13.87 -22.17 -13.71
N ASN A 301 -14.08 -23.19 -12.91
CA ASN A 301 -15.29 -23.41 -12.12
C ASN A 301 -15.54 -22.27 -11.10
N ILE A 302 -14.50 -21.55 -10.63
CA ILE A 302 -14.68 -20.35 -9.78
C ILE A 302 -15.59 -19.32 -10.47
N PHE A 303 -15.48 -19.21 -11.79
CA PHE A 303 -16.21 -18.19 -12.56
C PHE A 303 -17.43 -18.75 -13.27
N THR A 304 -17.42 -20.03 -13.65
CA THR A 304 -18.49 -20.64 -14.46
C THR A 304 -19.62 -21.26 -13.63
N GLN A 305 -19.33 -21.63 -12.38
CA GLN A 305 -20.31 -22.22 -11.46
C GLN A 305 -20.91 -21.23 -10.48
N ALA A 306 -20.34 -20.02 -10.37
CA ALA A 306 -20.78 -19.02 -9.41
C ALA A 306 -22.06 -18.32 -9.86
N ASP A 307 -23.04 -18.21 -8.98
CA ASP A 307 -24.10 -17.23 -9.10
C ASP A 307 -23.54 -15.84 -8.79
N PHE A 308 -23.47 -15.00 -9.83
CA PHE A 308 -22.81 -13.70 -9.77
C PHE A 308 -23.54 -12.71 -8.85
N GLU A 309 -24.85 -12.81 -8.72
CA GLU A 309 -25.64 -11.96 -7.83
C GLU A 309 -25.31 -12.26 -6.36
N LEU A 310 -25.19 -13.54 -6.01
CA LEU A 310 -24.83 -13.98 -4.68
C LEU A 310 -23.36 -13.65 -4.34
N VAL A 311 -22.45 -13.74 -5.31
CA VAL A 311 -21.06 -13.28 -5.14
C VAL A 311 -21.02 -11.77 -4.86
N LEU A 312 -21.83 -10.97 -5.56
CA LEU A 312 -21.93 -9.54 -5.31
C LEU A 312 -22.47 -9.24 -3.90
N LEU A 313 -23.48 -9.98 -3.45
CA LEU A 313 -23.99 -9.88 -2.08
C LEU A 313 -22.92 -10.24 -1.04
N ALA A 314 -22.13 -11.28 -1.30
CA ALA A 314 -21.00 -11.66 -0.46
C ALA A 314 -19.94 -10.55 -0.38
N LEU A 315 -19.62 -9.91 -1.50
CA LEU A 315 -18.71 -8.74 -1.56
C LEU A 315 -19.26 -7.55 -0.76
N VAL A 316 -20.54 -7.23 -0.92
CA VAL A 316 -21.20 -6.12 -0.19
C VAL A 316 -21.22 -6.41 1.31
N ALA A 317 -21.49 -7.64 1.74
CA ALA A 317 -21.44 -8.01 3.15
C ALA A 317 -20.05 -7.88 3.73
N ASN A 318 -19.01 -8.31 3.01
CA ASN A 318 -17.61 -8.13 3.45
C ASN A 318 -17.24 -6.64 3.55
N LEU A 319 -17.66 -5.80 2.60
CA LEU A 319 -17.49 -4.33 2.72
C LEU A 319 -18.22 -3.78 3.95
N GLY A 320 -19.43 -4.27 4.21
CA GLY A 320 -20.20 -3.95 5.41
C GLY A 320 -19.46 -4.34 6.70
N SER A 321 -18.81 -5.52 6.71
CA SER A 321 -17.96 -5.95 7.81
C SER A 321 -16.80 -4.99 8.07
N VAL A 322 -16.09 -4.57 7.01
CA VAL A 322 -14.99 -3.60 7.14
C VAL A 322 -15.49 -2.23 7.58
N ALA A 323 -16.64 -1.78 7.09
CA ALA A 323 -17.26 -0.54 7.54
C ALA A 323 -17.62 -0.58 9.03
N ALA A 324 -18.21 -1.67 9.50
CA ALA A 324 -18.53 -1.88 10.91
C ALA A 324 -17.26 -1.94 11.78
N LYS A 325 -16.20 -2.63 11.33
CA LYS A 325 -14.89 -2.63 11.97
C LYS A 325 -14.29 -1.22 12.07
N SER A 326 -14.44 -0.42 11.02
CA SER A 326 -14.00 0.98 11.01
C SER A 326 -14.74 1.84 12.03
N LEU A 327 -16.04 1.60 12.22
CA LEU A 327 -16.85 2.26 13.25
C LEU A 327 -16.43 1.84 14.67
N THR A 328 -16.05 0.57 14.88
CA THR A 328 -15.52 0.08 16.16
C THR A 328 -14.23 0.81 16.51
N TRP A 329 -13.28 0.88 15.58
CA TRP A 329 -12.02 1.59 15.83
C TRP A 329 -12.21 3.09 15.99
N LYS A 330 -13.10 3.70 15.20
CA LYS A 330 -13.50 5.11 15.36
C LYS A 330 -14.03 5.39 16.78
N ALA A 331 -14.88 4.53 17.33
CA ALA A 331 -15.38 4.67 18.70
C ALA A 331 -14.26 4.60 19.74
N ALA A 332 -13.27 3.73 19.56
CA ALA A 332 -12.10 3.64 20.42
C ALA A 332 -11.23 4.90 20.35
N LEU A 333 -11.04 5.46 19.14
CA LEU A 333 -10.31 6.71 18.93
C LEU A 333 -11.02 7.91 19.57
N GLU A 334 -12.33 8.03 19.39
CA GLU A 334 -13.13 9.13 19.93
C GLU A 334 -13.29 9.09 21.47
N ALA A 335 -12.96 7.96 22.08
CA ALA A 335 -12.92 7.80 23.53
C ALA A 335 -11.58 8.23 24.15
N MET A 336 -10.56 8.54 23.37
CA MET A 336 -9.28 9.01 23.91
C MET A 336 -9.47 10.29 24.72
N PRO A 337 -8.81 10.41 25.90
CA PRO A 337 -8.89 11.62 26.71
C PRO A 337 -8.25 12.80 25.99
N GLU A 338 -8.89 13.93 26.10
CA GLU A 338 -8.43 15.22 25.59
C GLU A 338 -7.31 15.78 26.47
N ALA A 339 -6.40 16.57 25.87
CA ALA A 339 -5.57 17.47 26.66
C ALA A 339 -6.46 18.56 27.29
N GLU A 340 -6.09 19.06 28.48
CA GLU A 340 -6.90 20.06 29.19
C GLU A 340 -7.14 21.28 28.30
N GLY A 341 -8.43 21.52 27.95
CA GLY A 341 -8.89 22.68 27.17
C GLY A 341 -9.11 22.43 25.68
N GLU A 342 -8.91 21.22 25.16
CA GLU A 342 -9.15 20.90 23.75
C GLU A 342 -10.57 20.35 23.51
N GLN A 343 -11.04 20.48 22.25
CA GLN A 343 -12.34 19.94 21.82
C GLN A 343 -12.32 18.39 21.73
N PRO A 344 -13.49 17.71 21.86
CA PRO A 344 -13.59 16.26 21.75
C PRO A 344 -12.85 15.70 20.53
N PHE A 345 -12.05 14.64 20.75
CA PHE A 345 -11.26 14.01 19.69
C PHE A 345 -12.19 13.37 18.64
N ARG A 346 -12.53 14.13 17.61
CA ARG A 346 -13.38 13.64 16.52
C ARG A 346 -12.55 13.17 15.35
N VAL A 347 -12.85 11.97 14.86
CA VAL A 347 -12.19 11.35 13.70
C VAL A 347 -13.23 11.02 12.65
N SER A 348 -12.96 11.33 11.38
CA SER A 348 -13.84 10.98 10.27
C SER A 348 -13.60 9.54 9.79
N LEU A 349 -14.60 8.92 9.16
CA LEU A 349 -14.38 7.62 8.50
C LEU A 349 -13.35 7.70 7.37
N ARG A 350 -13.16 8.88 6.76
CA ARG A 350 -12.11 9.12 5.75
C ARG A 350 -10.70 9.00 6.32
N ASP A 351 -10.54 9.17 7.64
CA ASP A 351 -9.25 9.01 8.31
C ASP A 351 -9.03 7.56 8.75
N VAL A 352 -10.09 6.83 9.12
CA VAL A 352 -10.02 5.48 9.71
C VAL A 352 -10.03 4.36 8.67
N VAL A 353 -10.82 4.49 7.59
CA VAL A 353 -10.99 3.44 6.57
C VAL A 353 -9.69 3.13 5.79
N PRO A 354 -8.95 4.12 5.25
CA PRO A 354 -7.72 3.84 4.51
C PRO A 354 -6.67 3.06 5.31
N PRO A 355 -6.33 3.41 6.58
CA PRO A 355 -5.40 2.64 7.38
C PRO A 355 -5.80 1.17 7.56
N ILE A 356 -7.10 0.86 7.70
CA ILE A 356 -7.59 -0.52 7.85
C ILE A 356 -7.33 -1.33 6.57
N PHE A 357 -7.67 -0.79 5.39
CA PHE A 357 -7.43 -1.48 4.13
C PHE A 357 -5.94 -1.63 3.80
N ILE A 358 -5.12 -0.62 4.13
CA ILE A 358 -3.66 -0.72 4.01
C ILE A 358 -3.12 -1.80 4.96
N GLY A 359 -3.67 -1.90 6.17
CA GLY A 359 -3.37 -2.98 7.10
C GLY A 359 -3.69 -4.37 6.55
N PHE A 360 -4.86 -4.55 5.92
CA PHE A 360 -5.23 -5.81 5.26
C PHE A 360 -4.30 -6.16 4.10
N LEU A 361 -3.96 -5.18 3.25
CA LEU A 361 -2.97 -5.36 2.18
C LEU A 361 -1.65 -5.89 2.74
N LEU A 362 -1.12 -5.24 3.77
CA LEU A 362 0.18 -5.62 4.34
C LEU A 362 0.14 -6.96 5.06
N ASN A 363 -0.96 -7.29 5.76
CA ASN A 363 -1.15 -8.60 6.39
C ASN A 363 -1.23 -9.73 5.35
N THR A 364 -1.70 -9.45 4.13
CA THR A 364 -1.77 -10.43 3.03
C THR A 364 -0.43 -10.60 2.32
N VAL A 365 0.32 -9.50 2.13
CA VAL A 365 1.55 -9.49 1.32
C VAL A 365 2.81 -9.75 2.15
N LEU A 366 2.83 -9.31 3.42
CA LEU A 366 3.99 -9.42 4.31
C LEU A 366 3.80 -10.52 5.37
N PHE A 367 4.92 -11.01 5.89
CA PHE A 367 4.94 -11.91 7.05
C PHE A 367 4.71 -11.12 8.36
N ALA A 368 4.34 -11.82 9.43
CA ALA A 368 4.32 -11.33 10.81
C ALA A 368 3.26 -10.26 11.16
N ARG A 369 2.14 -10.17 10.41
CA ARG A 369 1.02 -9.24 10.70
C ARG A 369 1.42 -7.76 10.85
N LEU A 370 2.41 -7.31 10.08
CA LEU A 370 2.89 -5.93 10.08
C LEU A 370 1.80 -4.89 9.69
N GLY A 371 0.66 -5.35 9.21
CA GLY A 371 -0.47 -4.48 8.88
C GLY A 371 -1.06 -3.74 10.07
N GLU A 372 -0.97 -4.30 11.29
CA GLU A 372 -1.44 -3.62 12.50
C GLU A 372 -0.54 -2.43 12.86
N VAL A 373 0.77 -2.56 12.69
CA VAL A 373 1.73 -1.46 12.87
C VAL A 373 1.53 -0.39 11.80
N ALA A 374 1.38 -0.82 10.55
CA ALA A 374 1.20 0.11 9.43
C ALA A 374 -0.08 0.96 9.57
N ARG A 375 -1.20 0.39 10.05
CA ARG A 375 -2.42 1.19 10.24
C ARG A 375 -2.26 2.28 11.30
N VAL A 376 -1.42 2.06 12.32
CA VAL A 376 -1.06 3.07 13.32
C VAL A 376 -0.27 4.20 12.67
N SER A 377 0.80 3.86 11.95
CA SER A 377 1.66 4.84 11.27
C SER A 377 0.88 5.67 10.24
N VAL A 378 0.01 5.04 9.44
CA VAL A 378 -0.81 5.74 8.43
C VAL A 378 -1.80 6.70 9.11
N LEU A 379 -2.50 6.26 10.16
CA LEU A 379 -3.45 7.14 10.88
C LEU A 379 -2.73 8.34 11.50
N ARG A 380 -1.60 8.11 12.18
CA ARG A 380 -0.82 9.21 12.79
C ARG A 380 -0.39 10.24 11.76
N ARG A 381 0.09 9.81 10.60
CA ARG A 381 0.46 10.73 9.50
C ARG A 381 -0.73 11.58 9.03
N LYS A 382 -1.92 10.95 8.89
CA LYS A 382 -3.14 11.69 8.50
C LYS A 382 -3.51 12.73 9.54
N LEU A 383 -3.45 12.38 10.82
CA LEU A 383 -3.76 13.31 11.91
C LEU A 383 -2.72 14.43 12.03
N ALA A 384 -1.43 14.11 11.88
CA ALA A 384 -0.35 15.11 11.86
C ALA A 384 -0.49 16.09 10.69
N ALA A 385 -0.92 15.62 9.49
CA ALA A 385 -1.20 16.48 8.35
C ALA A 385 -2.39 17.44 8.60
N GLN A 386 -3.26 17.13 9.58
CA GLN A 386 -4.36 17.98 10.04
C GLN A 386 -3.95 18.88 11.23
N GLY A 387 -2.65 18.94 11.58
CA GLY A 387 -2.14 19.70 12.72
C GLY A 387 -2.40 19.03 14.09
N ARG A 388 -2.70 17.73 14.11
CA ARG A 388 -3.04 16.95 15.32
C ARG A 388 -1.94 15.93 15.61
N ASP A 389 -1.05 16.26 16.52
CA ASP A 389 0.00 15.31 16.95
C ASP A 389 -0.54 14.37 18.04
N VAL A 390 -0.56 13.08 17.74
CA VAL A 390 -1.05 12.02 18.63
C VAL A 390 0.07 11.03 18.89
N ALA A 391 0.32 10.74 20.16
CA ALA A 391 1.35 9.77 20.55
C ALA A 391 1.08 8.38 19.93
N THR A 392 2.13 7.74 19.37
CA THR A 392 2.06 6.39 18.78
C THR A 392 1.40 5.40 19.73
N SER A 393 1.83 5.40 20.99
CA SER A 393 1.34 4.52 22.03
C SER A 393 -0.16 4.69 22.33
N ALA A 394 -0.71 5.91 22.23
CA ALA A 394 -2.14 6.14 22.38
C ALA A 394 -2.94 5.50 21.23
N VAL A 395 -2.46 5.66 19.98
CA VAL A 395 -3.10 5.02 18.82
C VAL A 395 -2.98 3.49 18.89
N VAL A 396 -1.83 2.96 19.28
CA VAL A 396 -1.65 1.52 19.54
C VAL A 396 -2.66 1.02 20.59
N GLY A 397 -2.85 1.77 21.68
CA GLY A 397 -3.84 1.44 22.71
C GLY A 397 -5.27 1.34 22.15
N THR A 398 -5.65 2.19 21.18
CA THR A 398 -6.98 2.09 20.54
C THR A 398 -7.09 0.88 19.62
N VAL A 399 -6.00 0.48 18.96
CA VAL A 399 -5.96 -0.76 18.16
C VAL A 399 -6.13 -1.99 19.07
N VAL A 400 -5.43 -2.03 20.19
CA VAL A 400 -5.60 -3.10 21.20
C VAL A 400 -7.04 -3.14 21.71
N THR A 401 -7.63 -1.99 22.01
CA THR A 401 -9.03 -1.89 22.45
C THR A 401 -10.00 -2.40 21.39
N GLU A 402 -9.80 -2.04 20.12
CA GLU A 402 -10.62 -2.55 19.00
C GLU A 402 -10.50 -4.07 18.89
N GLN A 403 -9.29 -4.63 19.03
CA GLN A 403 -9.08 -6.08 19.01
C GLN A 403 -9.72 -6.79 20.20
N LEU A 404 -9.71 -6.20 21.40
CA LEU A 404 -10.39 -6.75 22.57
C LEU A 404 -11.91 -6.78 22.38
N LEU A 405 -12.52 -5.69 21.88
CA LEU A 405 -13.95 -5.64 21.59
C LEU A 405 -14.33 -6.64 20.50
N SER A 406 -13.54 -6.70 19.44
CA SER A 406 -13.72 -7.65 18.33
C SER A 406 -13.57 -9.10 18.81
N GLY A 407 -12.56 -9.41 19.65
CA GLY A 407 -12.36 -10.74 20.22
C GLY A 407 -13.49 -11.16 21.16
N ALA A 408 -13.95 -10.28 22.05
CA ALA A 408 -15.06 -10.56 22.95
C ALA A 408 -16.38 -10.83 22.17
N THR A 409 -16.68 -10.00 21.18
CA THR A 409 -17.87 -10.20 20.33
C THR A 409 -17.75 -11.43 19.44
N LEU A 410 -16.55 -11.77 18.96
CA LEU A 410 -16.29 -13.01 18.22
C LEU A 410 -16.68 -14.22 19.05
N VAL A 411 -16.23 -14.29 20.31
CA VAL A 411 -16.59 -15.39 21.23
C VAL A 411 -18.10 -15.53 21.40
N LEU A 412 -18.79 -14.38 21.57
CA LEU A 412 -20.25 -14.38 21.70
C LEU A 412 -20.95 -14.86 20.41
N VAL A 413 -20.50 -14.39 19.26
CA VAL A 413 -21.08 -14.81 17.96
C VAL A 413 -20.83 -16.29 17.71
N LEU A 414 -19.60 -16.78 17.97
CA LEU A 414 -19.27 -18.20 17.81
C LEU A 414 -20.00 -19.09 18.83
N ALA A 415 -20.19 -18.63 20.06
CA ALA A 415 -21.03 -19.34 21.03
C ALA A 415 -22.49 -19.44 20.55
N GLY A 416 -23.02 -18.37 19.94
CA GLY A 416 -24.33 -18.40 19.28
C GLY A 416 -24.40 -19.42 18.14
N VAL A 417 -23.38 -19.49 17.29
CA VAL A 417 -23.30 -20.48 16.21
C VAL A 417 -23.29 -21.90 16.76
N VAL A 418 -22.48 -22.20 17.78
CA VAL A 418 -22.39 -23.53 18.41
C VAL A 418 -23.70 -23.91 19.11
N ALA A 419 -24.43 -22.95 19.69
CA ALA A 419 -25.73 -23.20 20.30
C ALA A 419 -26.84 -23.52 19.31
N LEU A 420 -26.74 -22.98 18.09
CA LEU A 420 -27.79 -23.12 17.04
C LEU A 420 -27.51 -24.27 16.08
N VAL A 421 -26.27 -24.75 15.98
CA VAL A 421 -25.83 -25.73 14.99
C VAL A 421 -25.06 -26.86 15.66
N PRO A 422 -25.31 -28.14 15.31
CA PRO A 422 -24.48 -29.25 15.81
C PRO A 422 -23.06 -29.14 15.25
N VAL A 423 -22.13 -28.76 16.13
CA VAL A 423 -20.71 -28.61 15.81
C VAL A 423 -19.93 -29.80 16.38
N PRO A 424 -18.96 -30.37 15.65
CA PRO A 424 -18.11 -31.46 16.17
C PRO A 424 -17.43 -31.12 17.48
N ALA A 425 -17.30 -32.09 18.37
CA ALA A 425 -16.72 -31.92 19.70
C ALA A 425 -15.29 -31.35 19.69
N GLN A 426 -14.52 -31.61 18.62
CA GLN A 426 -13.18 -31.04 18.44
C GLN A 426 -13.23 -29.52 18.24
N LEU A 427 -14.16 -29.02 17.42
CA LEU A 427 -14.35 -27.58 17.20
C LEU A 427 -14.92 -26.90 18.44
N THR A 428 -15.80 -27.55 19.19
CA THR A 428 -16.31 -27.03 20.47
C THR A 428 -15.19 -26.89 21.50
N LYS A 429 -14.27 -27.88 21.61
CA LYS A 429 -13.09 -27.79 22.47
C LYS A 429 -12.17 -26.64 22.07
N LEU A 430 -11.93 -26.48 20.77
CA LEU A 430 -11.10 -25.39 20.24
C LEU A 430 -11.72 -24.02 20.55
N LEU A 431 -13.05 -23.89 20.38
CA LEU A 431 -13.78 -22.68 20.75
C LEU A 431 -13.65 -22.38 22.25
N ALA A 432 -13.73 -23.39 23.10
CA ALA A 432 -13.53 -23.23 24.54
C ALA A 432 -12.12 -22.71 24.88
N VAL A 433 -11.08 -23.22 24.20
CA VAL A 433 -9.70 -22.73 24.35
C VAL A 433 -9.57 -21.28 23.89
N LEU A 434 -10.10 -20.94 22.70
CA LEU A 434 -10.07 -19.58 22.17
C LEU A 434 -10.82 -18.61 23.09
N SER A 435 -11.98 -19.00 23.60
CA SER A 435 -12.74 -18.23 24.58
C SER A 435 -11.94 -17.99 25.85
N GLY A 436 -11.26 -19.03 26.34
CA GLY A 436 -10.37 -18.93 27.50
C GLY A 436 -9.22 -17.93 27.28
N VAL A 437 -8.58 -17.96 26.12
CA VAL A 437 -7.51 -17.02 25.76
C VAL A 437 -8.05 -15.58 25.72
N VAL A 438 -9.19 -15.34 25.07
CA VAL A 438 -9.80 -13.99 24.98
C VAL A 438 -10.17 -13.47 26.38
N ILE A 439 -10.75 -14.34 27.23
CA ILE A 439 -11.08 -14.01 28.63
C ILE A 439 -9.81 -13.65 29.40
N LEU A 440 -8.75 -14.46 29.28
CA LEU A 440 -7.47 -14.21 29.98
C LEU A 440 -6.84 -12.89 29.54
N VAL A 441 -6.82 -12.59 28.24
CA VAL A 441 -6.32 -11.31 27.72
C VAL A 441 -7.18 -10.14 28.22
N GLY A 442 -8.50 -10.31 28.23
CA GLY A 442 -9.42 -9.30 28.76
C GLY A 442 -9.23 -9.06 30.26
N LEU A 443 -9.06 -10.13 31.05
CA LEU A 443 -8.78 -10.05 32.51
C LEU A 443 -7.41 -9.39 32.75
N PHE A 444 -6.39 -9.71 31.97
CA PHE A 444 -5.08 -9.07 32.04
C PHE A 444 -5.16 -7.56 31.74
N ALA A 445 -5.87 -7.17 30.70
CA ALA A 445 -6.10 -5.76 30.37
C ALA A 445 -6.88 -5.02 31.48
N ALA A 446 -7.94 -5.65 32.02
CA ALA A 446 -8.69 -5.12 33.18
C ALA A 446 -7.81 -5.04 34.44
N GLY A 447 -6.95 -6.03 34.65
CA GLY A 447 -5.99 -6.05 35.76
C GLY A 447 -5.00 -4.89 35.71
N ILE A 448 -4.47 -4.58 34.53
CA ILE A 448 -3.63 -3.39 34.28
C ILE A 448 -4.40 -2.12 34.64
N GLU A 449 -5.64 -1.97 34.16
CA GLU A 449 -6.49 -0.80 34.48
C GLU A 449 -6.72 -0.62 35.98
N VAL A 450 -7.06 -1.72 36.70
CA VAL A 450 -7.27 -1.71 38.16
C VAL A 450 -5.97 -1.38 38.88
N TRP A 451 -4.86 -1.99 38.47
CA TRP A 451 -3.55 -1.74 39.07
C TRP A 451 -3.09 -0.29 38.92
N THR A 452 -3.24 0.28 37.71
CA THR A 452 -2.91 1.70 37.44
C THR A 452 -3.79 2.65 38.25
N ARG A 453 -5.10 2.34 38.41
CA ARG A 453 -6.02 3.14 39.25
C ARG A 453 -5.63 3.08 40.73
N LEU A 454 -5.28 1.90 41.25
CA LEU A 454 -4.86 1.71 42.65
C LEU A 454 -3.54 2.45 42.90
N ARG A 455 -2.57 2.35 42.00
CA ARG A 455 -1.28 3.03 42.09
C ARG A 455 -1.44 4.56 42.11
N ARG A 456 -2.32 5.14 41.28
CA ARG A 456 -2.62 6.58 41.29
C ARG A 456 -3.29 7.07 42.57
N ARG A 457 -3.98 6.18 43.33
CA ARG A 457 -4.61 6.51 44.61
C ARG A 457 -3.69 6.39 45.81
N SER A 458 -2.60 5.64 45.68
CA SER A 458 -1.82 5.16 46.83
C SER A 458 -0.47 5.84 47.03
N VAL A 459 0.02 6.67 46.07
CA VAL A 459 1.37 7.24 46.15
C VAL A 459 1.37 8.71 45.80
N PRO A 460 1.72 9.64 46.73
CA PRO A 460 2.33 10.91 46.35
C PRO A 460 3.64 10.56 45.65
N LEU A 461 3.92 11.18 44.49
CA LEU A 461 5.13 10.93 43.71
C LEU A 461 6.36 10.80 44.64
N PRO A 462 7.05 9.68 44.68
CA PRO A 462 8.33 9.60 45.37
C PRO A 462 9.34 10.47 44.61
N LYS A 463 10.17 11.16 45.35
CA LYS A 463 11.39 11.76 44.86
C LYS A 463 12.28 10.66 44.27
N GLU A 464 12.95 10.97 43.19
CA GLU A 464 13.73 10.20 42.23
C GLU A 464 14.77 9.16 42.73
N GLU A 465 14.72 8.59 43.91
CA GLU A 465 15.88 7.85 44.40
C GLU A 465 15.74 6.32 44.62
N ASP A 466 14.56 5.68 44.51
CA ASP A 466 14.45 4.25 44.91
C ASP A 466 13.82 3.25 43.91
N ASP A 467 13.47 3.61 42.70
CA ASP A 467 12.89 2.68 41.69
C ASP A 467 13.92 2.06 40.70
N ASP A 468 15.21 2.03 41.10
CA ASP A 468 16.37 1.91 40.19
C ASP A 468 16.63 0.48 39.64
N TYR A 469 16.01 -0.60 40.18
CA TYR A 469 16.39 -1.96 39.77
C TYR A 469 15.49 -2.55 38.67
N VAL A 470 14.21 -2.28 38.69
CA VAL A 470 13.26 -2.78 37.66
C VAL A 470 13.28 -1.87 36.45
N GLU A 471 13.36 -0.54 36.62
CA GLU A 471 13.51 0.41 35.51
C GLU A 471 14.83 0.23 34.78
N ARG A 472 15.93 -0.10 35.45
CA ARG A 472 17.25 -0.34 34.84
C ARG A 472 17.26 -1.51 33.85
N TRP A 473 16.51 -2.60 34.14
CA TRP A 473 16.36 -3.71 33.21
C TRP A 473 15.54 -3.37 31.96
N TRP A 474 14.50 -2.54 32.11
CA TRP A 474 13.67 -2.11 31.00
C TRP A 474 14.30 -0.99 30.17
N HIS A 475 15.11 -0.12 30.78
CA HIS A 475 15.96 0.85 30.07
C HIS A 475 17.03 0.17 29.20
N LEU A 476 17.55 -0.98 29.66
CA LEU A 476 18.48 -1.81 28.87
C LEU A 476 17.79 -2.44 27.63
N LEU A 477 16.46 -2.61 27.67
CA LEU A 477 15.64 -3.08 26.56
C LEU A 477 15.01 -1.93 25.75
N GLY A 478 15.32 -0.65 26.09
CA GLY A 478 14.76 0.51 25.41
C GLY A 478 13.25 0.75 25.63
N ILE A 479 12.64 0.07 26.61
CA ILE A 479 11.20 0.13 26.87
C ILE A 479 10.95 0.86 28.19
N SER A 480 10.36 2.05 28.13
CA SER A 480 9.78 2.71 29.31
C SER A 480 8.42 2.12 29.61
N VAL A 481 8.37 1.11 30.50
CA VAL A 481 7.14 0.38 30.86
C VAL A 481 6.06 1.32 31.40
N THR A 482 6.44 2.33 32.18
CA THR A 482 5.50 3.30 32.76
C THR A 482 4.84 4.17 31.72
N ALA A 483 5.61 4.70 30.76
CA ALA A 483 5.08 5.50 29.66
C ALA A 483 4.24 4.66 28.68
N SER A 484 4.64 3.41 28.46
CA SER A 484 3.90 2.46 27.62
C SER A 484 2.57 2.05 28.27
N LEU A 485 2.54 1.80 29.57
CA LEU A 485 1.33 1.45 30.32
C LEU A 485 0.35 2.63 30.42
N ASP A 486 0.84 3.85 30.66
CA ASP A 486 0.00 5.05 30.68
C ASP A 486 -0.61 5.36 29.30
N SER A 487 0.07 5.02 28.26
CA SER A 487 -0.38 5.21 26.87
C SER A 487 -1.38 4.13 26.44
N LEU A 488 -1.15 2.89 26.82
CA LEU A 488 -2.14 1.79 26.70
C LEU A 488 -3.44 2.16 27.43
N ASN A 489 -3.32 2.73 28.63
CA ASN A 489 -4.43 3.15 29.45
C ASN A 489 -5.24 4.28 28.82
N ARG A 490 -4.59 5.19 28.09
CA ARG A 490 -5.29 6.22 27.30
C ARG A 490 -6.09 5.61 26.16
N GLY A 491 -5.55 4.61 25.47
CA GLY A 491 -6.24 3.90 24.38
C GLY A 491 -7.43 3.04 24.86
N GLN A 492 -7.44 2.64 26.13
CA GLN A 492 -8.54 1.86 26.75
C GLN A 492 -9.65 2.75 27.34
N ALA A 493 -9.61 4.05 27.14
CA ALA A 493 -10.57 5.01 27.68
C ALA A 493 -12.03 4.74 27.26
N ILE A 494 -12.28 3.99 26.20
CA ILE A 494 -13.62 3.60 25.77
C ILE A 494 -14.44 2.93 26.88
N PHE A 495 -13.81 2.15 27.77
CA PHE A 495 -14.49 1.49 28.87
C PHE A 495 -14.96 2.47 29.97
N ARG A 496 -14.53 3.73 29.90
CA ARG A 496 -15.01 4.83 30.76
C ARG A 496 -16.20 5.56 30.16
N HIS A 497 -16.48 5.34 28.86
CA HIS A 497 -17.59 5.94 28.11
C HIS A 497 -18.61 4.86 27.73
N PRO A 498 -19.61 4.54 28.58
CA PRO A 498 -20.50 3.39 28.37
C PRO A 498 -21.25 3.42 27.04
N ARG A 499 -21.58 4.62 26.53
CA ARG A 499 -22.25 4.77 25.23
C ARG A 499 -21.32 4.39 24.06
N LEU A 500 -20.06 4.83 24.09
CA LEU A 500 -19.07 4.49 23.04
C LEU A 500 -18.67 3.02 23.16
N ALA A 501 -18.54 2.47 24.36
CA ALA A 501 -18.27 1.05 24.57
C ALA A 501 -19.40 0.16 24.02
N ALA A 502 -20.66 0.50 24.35
CA ALA A 502 -21.83 -0.20 23.81
C ALA A 502 -21.90 -0.11 22.28
N TRP A 503 -21.65 1.07 21.71
CA TRP A 503 -21.57 1.25 20.26
C TRP A 503 -20.43 0.44 19.63
N GLY A 504 -19.26 0.42 20.25
CA GLY A 504 -18.12 -0.42 19.83
C GLY A 504 -18.45 -1.92 19.84
N VAL A 505 -19.16 -2.42 20.87
CA VAL A 505 -19.63 -3.80 20.95
C VAL A 505 -20.63 -4.11 19.82
N VAL A 506 -21.61 -3.22 19.60
CA VAL A 506 -22.63 -3.41 18.55
C VAL A 506 -21.99 -3.43 17.16
N THR A 507 -21.09 -2.51 16.87
CA THR A 507 -20.41 -2.44 15.56
C THR A 507 -19.42 -3.60 15.37
N ALA A 508 -18.72 -4.04 16.41
CA ALA A 508 -17.88 -5.23 16.34
C ALA A 508 -18.69 -6.51 16.08
N ALA A 509 -19.83 -6.68 16.78
CA ALA A 509 -20.74 -7.80 16.52
C ALA A 509 -21.33 -7.74 15.10
N ALA A 510 -21.74 -6.56 14.64
CA ALA A 510 -22.24 -6.36 13.29
C ALA A 510 -21.19 -6.71 12.21
N SER A 511 -19.89 -6.43 12.48
CA SER A 511 -18.80 -6.83 11.60
C SER A 511 -18.73 -8.34 11.42
N TRP A 512 -18.82 -9.13 12.50
CA TRP A 512 -18.79 -10.59 12.42
C TRP A 512 -20.04 -11.18 11.78
N VAL A 513 -21.22 -10.63 12.11
CA VAL A 513 -22.48 -11.06 11.47
C VAL A 513 -22.44 -10.80 9.97
N ALA A 514 -21.95 -9.64 9.55
CA ALA A 514 -21.80 -9.33 8.12
C ALA A 514 -20.82 -10.28 7.42
N GLN A 515 -19.75 -10.70 8.09
CA GLN A 515 -18.79 -11.66 7.55
C GLN A 515 -19.41 -13.06 7.40
N ILE A 516 -20.17 -13.53 8.39
CA ILE A 516 -20.90 -14.80 8.30
C ILE A 516 -21.95 -14.74 7.18
N ALA A 517 -22.67 -13.62 7.03
CA ALA A 517 -23.60 -13.43 5.93
C ALA A 517 -22.91 -13.45 4.56
N GLY A 518 -21.72 -12.85 4.46
CA GLY A 518 -20.90 -12.92 3.24
C GLY A 518 -20.50 -14.35 2.89
N ILE A 519 -20.09 -15.14 3.89
CA ILE A 519 -19.78 -16.58 3.68
C ILE A 519 -21.04 -17.36 3.30
N TYR A 520 -22.20 -17.06 3.91
CA TYR A 520 -23.47 -17.69 3.59
C TYR A 520 -23.83 -17.50 2.10
N TRP A 521 -23.82 -16.25 1.62
CA TRP A 521 -24.09 -15.98 0.20
C TRP A 521 -23.02 -16.56 -0.73
N ALA A 522 -21.77 -16.58 -0.29
CA ALA A 522 -20.71 -17.23 -1.05
C ALA A 522 -20.91 -18.76 -1.15
N LEU A 523 -21.37 -19.44 -0.08
CA LEU A 523 -21.72 -20.87 -0.13
C LEU A 523 -22.87 -21.12 -1.12
N ASP A 524 -23.94 -20.35 -1.00
CA ASP A 524 -25.10 -20.45 -1.91
C ASP A 524 -24.71 -20.19 -3.37
N ALA A 525 -23.78 -19.23 -3.62
CA ALA A 525 -23.26 -18.92 -4.95
C ALA A 525 -22.60 -20.14 -5.64
N TYR A 526 -22.09 -21.09 -4.86
CA TYR A 526 -21.45 -22.32 -5.36
C TYR A 526 -22.33 -23.57 -5.19
N GLY A 527 -23.64 -23.40 -4.95
CA GLY A 527 -24.60 -24.50 -4.83
C GLY A 527 -24.46 -25.30 -3.52
N ILE A 528 -23.85 -24.70 -2.47
CA ILE A 528 -23.73 -25.31 -1.15
C ILE A 528 -24.84 -24.73 -0.25
N HIS A 529 -26.01 -25.37 -0.25
CA HIS A 529 -27.24 -24.90 0.40
C HIS A 529 -27.42 -25.47 1.83
N ASP A 530 -26.33 -25.55 2.61
CA ASP A 530 -26.35 -26.12 3.96
C ASP A 530 -26.72 -25.09 5.05
N GLY A 531 -27.18 -23.93 4.63
CA GLY A 531 -27.70 -22.86 5.50
C GLY A 531 -26.66 -22.09 6.29
N ILE A 532 -27.18 -21.23 7.20
CA ILE A 532 -26.33 -20.33 7.99
C ILE A 532 -25.38 -21.07 8.96
N GLY A 533 -25.73 -22.32 9.29
CA GLY A 533 -24.91 -23.19 10.12
C GLY A 533 -23.58 -23.55 9.45
N ALA A 534 -23.62 -23.92 8.17
CA ALA A 534 -22.42 -24.18 7.39
C ALA A 534 -21.56 -22.92 7.29
N ALA A 535 -22.17 -21.75 7.06
CA ALA A 535 -21.48 -20.47 7.03
C ALA A 535 -20.77 -20.18 8.38
N GLY A 536 -21.43 -20.43 9.50
CA GLY A 536 -20.84 -20.25 10.84
C GLY A 536 -19.66 -21.20 11.09
N VAL A 537 -19.73 -22.45 10.65
CA VAL A 537 -18.63 -23.42 10.81
C VAL A 537 -17.48 -23.11 9.87
N VAL A 538 -17.74 -22.68 8.63
CA VAL A 538 -16.71 -22.19 7.70
C VAL A 538 -16.04 -20.94 8.25
N PHE A 539 -16.82 -20.02 8.82
CA PHE A 539 -16.30 -18.83 9.49
C PHE A 539 -15.38 -19.19 10.67
N LEU A 540 -15.78 -20.15 11.51
CA LEU A 540 -14.95 -20.66 12.59
C LEU A 540 -13.64 -21.25 12.07
N ALA A 541 -13.71 -22.10 11.03
CA ALA A 541 -12.52 -22.71 10.43
C ALA A 541 -11.57 -21.65 9.83
N SER A 542 -12.10 -20.66 9.12
CA SER A 542 -11.31 -19.56 8.54
C SER A 542 -10.64 -18.69 9.62
N THR A 543 -11.35 -18.43 10.72
CA THR A 543 -10.84 -17.67 11.86
C THR A 543 -9.68 -18.40 12.54
N VAL A 544 -9.82 -19.70 12.79
CA VAL A 544 -8.76 -20.54 13.37
C VAL A 544 -7.51 -20.56 12.49
N VAL A 545 -7.68 -20.79 11.19
CA VAL A 545 -6.58 -20.75 10.24
C VAL A 545 -5.90 -19.36 10.23
N GLY A 546 -6.68 -18.30 10.31
CA GLY A 546 -6.19 -16.92 10.37
C GLY A 546 -5.34 -16.59 11.60
N LEU A 547 -5.45 -17.36 12.70
CA LEU A 547 -4.59 -17.19 13.88
C LEU A 547 -3.14 -17.62 13.64
N PHE A 548 -2.90 -18.53 12.68
CA PHE A 548 -1.59 -19.09 12.38
C PHE A 548 -1.13 -18.69 10.96
N PRO A 549 -0.60 -17.48 10.77
CA PRO A 549 -0.14 -17.01 9.45
C PRO A 549 1.21 -17.67 9.10
N ILE A 550 1.16 -18.95 8.73
CA ILE A 550 2.35 -19.75 8.38
C ILE A 550 2.88 -19.38 6.99
N VAL A 551 1.98 -18.96 6.09
CA VAL A 551 2.29 -18.62 4.69
C VAL A 551 1.67 -17.26 4.36
N PRO A 552 2.28 -16.43 3.51
CA PRO A 552 1.66 -15.19 3.05
C PRO A 552 0.26 -15.45 2.48
N GLY A 553 -0.71 -14.65 2.93
CA GLY A 553 -2.11 -14.82 2.55
C GLY A 553 -2.74 -16.15 2.97
N ASN A 554 -2.10 -16.95 3.82
CA ASN A 554 -2.57 -18.28 4.27
C ASN A 554 -2.90 -19.27 3.13
N LEU A 555 -2.31 -19.08 1.93
CA LEU A 555 -2.54 -19.95 0.77
C LEU A 555 -2.20 -21.42 1.10
N GLY A 556 -3.11 -22.34 0.80
CA GLY A 556 -3.00 -23.76 1.10
C GLY A 556 -3.56 -24.11 2.48
N VAL A 557 -3.18 -23.45 3.56
CA VAL A 557 -3.69 -23.74 4.91
C VAL A 557 -5.17 -23.37 5.04
N PHE A 558 -5.57 -22.25 4.44
CA PHE A 558 -6.95 -21.79 4.37
C PHE A 558 -7.83 -22.81 3.63
N GLN A 559 -7.37 -23.31 2.47
CA GLN A 559 -8.08 -24.33 1.71
C GLN A 559 -8.24 -25.62 2.50
N VAL A 560 -7.17 -26.11 3.14
CA VAL A 560 -7.23 -27.33 3.95
C VAL A 560 -8.26 -27.20 5.05
N GLY A 561 -8.29 -26.07 5.77
CA GLY A 561 -9.26 -25.83 6.83
C GLY A 561 -10.72 -25.89 6.34
N ILE A 562 -11.03 -25.16 5.28
CA ILE A 562 -12.40 -25.09 4.73
C ILE A 562 -12.81 -26.40 4.07
N VAL A 563 -11.95 -27.01 3.26
CA VAL A 563 -12.23 -28.28 2.60
C VAL A 563 -12.48 -29.39 3.61
N THR A 564 -11.67 -29.46 4.69
CA THR A 564 -11.88 -30.46 5.75
C THR A 564 -13.27 -30.35 6.38
N VAL A 565 -13.74 -29.13 6.60
CA VAL A 565 -15.06 -28.87 7.18
C VAL A 565 -16.17 -29.22 6.19
N LEU A 566 -16.10 -28.72 4.96
CA LEU A 566 -17.17 -28.91 3.98
C LEU A 566 -17.30 -30.37 3.54
N VAL A 567 -16.19 -31.06 3.29
CA VAL A 567 -16.21 -32.48 2.91
C VAL A 567 -16.55 -33.36 4.12
N GLY A 568 -15.96 -33.08 5.27
CA GLY A 568 -16.10 -33.96 6.45
C GLY A 568 -17.44 -33.85 7.19
N LEU A 569 -18.09 -32.67 7.17
CA LEU A 569 -19.31 -32.40 7.93
C LEU A 569 -20.56 -32.28 7.05
N TYR A 570 -20.39 -31.73 5.86
CA TYR A 570 -21.52 -31.41 4.96
C TYR A 570 -21.55 -32.27 3.71
N ASN A 571 -20.63 -33.27 3.60
CA ASN A 571 -20.53 -34.19 2.45
C ASN A 571 -20.43 -33.48 1.09
N VAL A 572 -19.91 -32.25 1.07
CA VAL A 572 -19.67 -31.50 -0.15
C VAL A 572 -18.55 -32.17 -0.95
N SER A 573 -18.69 -32.26 -2.28
CA SER A 573 -17.64 -32.84 -3.10
C SER A 573 -16.31 -32.09 -2.92
N SER A 574 -15.18 -32.82 -2.91
CA SER A 574 -13.87 -32.23 -2.75
C SER A 574 -13.59 -31.12 -3.80
N ASN A 575 -14.04 -31.30 -5.05
CA ASN A 575 -13.89 -30.31 -6.11
C ASN A 575 -14.68 -29.04 -5.81
N THR A 576 -15.93 -29.14 -5.40
CA THR A 576 -16.78 -27.99 -5.03
C THR A 576 -16.19 -27.27 -3.81
N ALA A 577 -15.76 -28.01 -2.80
CA ALA A 577 -15.16 -27.43 -1.58
C ALA A 577 -13.85 -26.69 -1.87
N ILE A 578 -12.98 -27.24 -2.75
CA ILE A 578 -11.75 -26.57 -3.18
C ILE A 578 -12.08 -25.32 -4.00
N THR A 579 -13.01 -25.42 -4.98
CA THR A 579 -13.44 -24.28 -5.79
C THR A 579 -13.97 -23.15 -4.92
N PHE A 580 -14.89 -23.47 -4.00
CA PHE A 580 -15.44 -22.51 -3.04
C PHE A 580 -14.35 -21.86 -2.17
N SER A 581 -13.44 -22.66 -1.60
CA SER A 581 -12.39 -22.12 -0.71
C SER A 581 -11.43 -21.17 -1.42
N LEU A 582 -11.13 -21.45 -2.70
CA LEU A 582 -10.34 -20.55 -3.54
C LEU A 582 -11.12 -19.27 -3.89
N ALA A 583 -12.41 -19.41 -4.20
CA ALA A 583 -13.29 -18.28 -4.50
C ALA A 583 -13.45 -17.35 -3.29
N LEU A 584 -13.70 -17.90 -2.10
CA LEU A 584 -13.82 -17.13 -0.86
C LEU A 584 -12.52 -16.35 -0.58
N GLN A 585 -11.37 -16.99 -0.73
CA GLN A 585 -10.07 -16.32 -0.56
C GLN A 585 -9.83 -15.23 -1.63
N LEU A 586 -10.30 -15.46 -2.86
CA LEU A 586 -10.23 -14.45 -3.93
C LEU A 586 -11.10 -13.22 -3.60
N ILE A 587 -12.31 -13.44 -3.09
CA ILE A 587 -13.21 -12.36 -2.62
C ILE A 587 -12.51 -11.52 -1.55
N GLU A 588 -11.91 -12.16 -0.54
CA GLU A 588 -11.17 -11.47 0.53
C GLU A 588 -9.93 -10.73 -0.01
N ALA A 589 -9.19 -11.35 -0.94
CA ALA A 589 -8.03 -10.74 -1.55
C ALA A 589 -8.38 -9.52 -2.42
N ILE A 590 -9.44 -9.57 -3.22
CA ILE A 590 -9.91 -8.43 -4.02
C ILE A 590 -10.21 -7.23 -3.12
N LEU A 591 -10.89 -7.45 -2.01
CA LEU A 591 -11.23 -6.40 -1.06
C LEU A 591 -10.00 -5.92 -0.29
N GLY A 592 -9.24 -6.82 0.32
CA GLY A 592 -8.09 -6.46 1.14
C GLY A 592 -6.94 -5.88 0.31
N VAL A 593 -6.48 -6.62 -0.69
CA VAL A 593 -5.33 -6.23 -1.52
C VAL A 593 -5.72 -5.17 -2.53
N GLY A 594 -6.82 -5.34 -3.26
CA GLY A 594 -7.24 -4.41 -4.31
C GLY A 594 -7.55 -3.01 -3.78
N ILE A 595 -8.44 -2.91 -2.79
CA ILE A 595 -8.81 -1.62 -2.18
C ILE A 595 -7.64 -1.06 -1.36
N GLY A 596 -6.87 -1.93 -0.68
CA GLY A 596 -5.67 -1.54 0.06
C GLY A 596 -4.63 -0.87 -0.82
N PHE A 597 -4.37 -1.35 -2.03
CA PHE A 597 -3.50 -0.69 -3.00
C PHE A 597 -4.04 0.66 -3.47
N VAL A 598 -5.35 0.76 -3.67
CA VAL A 598 -5.98 2.04 -4.03
C VAL A 598 -5.73 3.08 -2.94
N PHE A 599 -5.98 2.72 -1.67
CA PHE A 599 -5.73 3.64 -0.55
C PHE A 599 -4.24 3.92 -0.34
N LEU A 600 -3.37 2.92 -0.46
CA LEU A 600 -1.92 3.10 -0.39
C LEU A 600 -1.44 4.15 -1.40
N SER A 601 -1.94 4.05 -2.64
CA SER A 601 -1.64 5.01 -3.70
C SER A 601 -2.23 6.39 -3.44
N MET A 602 -3.43 6.47 -2.85
CA MET A 602 -4.09 7.74 -2.50
C MET A 602 -3.38 8.48 -1.36
N GLU A 603 -2.82 7.72 -0.39
CA GLU A 603 -2.06 8.27 0.73
C GLU A 603 -0.60 8.57 0.35
N GLY A 604 -0.19 8.31 -0.89
CA GLY A 604 1.17 8.56 -1.38
C GLY A 604 2.25 7.72 -0.69
N LEU A 605 1.88 6.55 -0.17
CA LEU A 605 2.77 5.66 0.57
C LEU A 605 3.31 4.55 -0.33
N SER A 606 4.55 4.11 -0.08
CA SER A 606 5.13 2.92 -0.69
C SER A 606 5.18 1.75 0.30
N LEU A 607 5.07 0.52 -0.22
CA LEU A 607 5.23 -0.69 0.60
C LEU A 607 6.61 -0.75 1.28
N GLY A 608 7.64 -0.17 0.65
CA GLY A 608 8.99 -0.12 1.20
C GLY A 608 9.10 0.80 2.41
N GLU A 609 8.44 1.95 2.38
CA GLU A 609 8.40 2.91 3.50
C GLU A 609 7.67 2.33 4.70
N LEU A 610 6.47 1.77 4.48
CA LEU A 610 5.70 1.15 5.55
C LEU A 610 6.44 -0.04 6.17
N ARG A 611 7.18 -0.82 5.37
CA ARG A 611 8.02 -1.90 5.89
C ARG A 611 9.18 -1.37 6.73
N SER A 612 9.88 -0.33 6.29
CA SER A 612 11.01 0.25 7.04
C SER A 612 10.56 0.91 8.34
N GLU A 613 9.38 1.55 8.35
CA GLU A 613 8.79 2.13 9.55
C GLU A 613 8.31 1.06 10.52
N ALA A 614 7.59 0.04 10.01
CA ALA A 614 7.12 -1.06 10.83
C ALA A 614 8.28 -1.84 11.48
N VAL A 615 9.41 -1.99 10.79
CA VAL A 615 10.63 -2.60 11.35
C VAL A 615 11.31 -1.66 12.33
N GLY A 616 11.45 -0.36 12.00
CA GLY A 616 12.07 0.63 12.89
C GLY A 616 11.23 0.91 14.15
N GLU A 617 9.89 0.92 14.06
CA GLU A 617 9.01 1.03 15.24
C GLU A 617 9.00 -0.28 16.07
N ALA A 618 9.17 -1.44 15.45
CA ALA A 618 9.30 -2.72 16.15
C ALA A 618 10.68 -2.88 16.84
N GLU A 619 11.74 -2.24 16.34
CA GLU A 619 13.07 -2.17 16.97
C GLU A 619 13.15 -1.09 18.06
N ALA A 620 12.26 -0.09 18.01
CA ALA A 620 12.18 1.02 18.98
C ALA A 620 11.13 0.80 20.07
N ALA A 621 10.28 -0.22 19.96
CA ALA A 621 9.28 -0.65 20.93
C ALA A 621 9.75 -1.83 21.77
#